data_67ce3fc9af1a02ec20d5ddd453927af2
#
_entry.id   67ce3fc9af1a02ec20d5ddd453927af2
#
_cell.length_a   1.000
_cell.length_b   1.000
_cell.length_c   1.000
_cell.angle_alpha   90.00
_cell.angle_beta   90.00
_cell.angle_gamma   90.00
#
_symmetry.space_group_name_H-M   'P 1'
#
loop_
_entity.id
_entity.type
_entity.pdbx_description
1 polymer ?
#
loop_
_entity_poly.entity_id
_entity_poly.type
_entity_poly.pdbx_seq_one_letter_code
_entity_poly.pdbx_strand_id
1 'polypeptide(L)'
;NNELVDLETYSGLQLSGSNLSHQYAEDVVFERMILRNVSLSRTQLLRAHLEDVRFDSCDLAAIELERAHLDRIEMIGCRMIGSLFGYRKVCIAVDLPVSD
;
A
#
# COMPACT_ATOMS: atom_id res chain seq x y z
N ASN A 1 -8.10 10.69 11.86
CA ASN A 1 -6.88 10.22 12.36
C ASN A 1 -6.20 9.24 11.40
N ASN A 2 -4.92 9.47 11.12
CA ASN A 2 -4.21 8.74 10.09
C ASN A 2 -3.17 7.81 10.69
N GLU A 3 -3.64 6.77 11.36
CA GLU A 3 -2.74 5.83 11.98
C GLU A 3 -3.12 4.41 11.62
N LEU A 4 -2.12 3.63 11.22
CA LEU A 4 -2.31 2.21 10.96
C LEU A 4 -2.06 1.45 12.26
N VAL A 5 -2.92 0.49 12.54
CA VAL A 5 -2.89 -0.25 13.79
C VAL A 5 -2.56 -1.71 13.52
N ASP A 6 -1.65 -2.28 14.30
CA ASP A 6 -1.27 -3.68 14.17
C ASP A 6 -2.50 -4.58 14.22
N LEU A 7 -2.49 -5.62 13.40
CA LEU A 7 -3.52 -6.66 13.38
C LEU A 7 -4.89 -6.17 12.94
N GLU A 8 -4.99 -4.94 12.50
CA GLU A 8 -6.28 -4.37 12.09
C GLU A 8 -6.62 -4.78 10.66
N THR A 9 -7.88 -5.02 10.40
CA THR A 9 -8.39 -5.29 9.07
C THR A 9 -9.19 -4.08 8.58
N TYR A 10 -8.79 -3.55 7.44
CA TYR A 10 -9.48 -2.45 6.77
C TYR A 10 -10.12 -3.01 5.52
N SER A 11 -11.44 -2.98 5.46
CA SER A 11 -12.16 -3.67 4.40
C SER A 11 -13.26 -2.79 3.80
N GLY A 12 -13.32 -2.77 2.48
CA GLY A 12 -14.39 -2.06 1.78
C GLY A 12 -14.32 -0.55 1.89
N LEU A 13 -13.14 0.01 2.15
CA LEU A 13 -13.00 1.45 2.40
C LEU A 13 -12.42 2.17 1.20
N GLN A 14 -12.77 3.45 1.09
CA GLN A 14 -12.13 4.35 0.16
C GLN A 14 -11.49 5.47 0.95
N LEU A 15 -10.19 5.66 0.74
CA LEU A 15 -9.43 6.72 1.38
C LEU A 15 -9.02 7.73 0.32
N SER A 16 -9.06 9.00 0.67
CA SER A 16 -8.68 10.05 -0.26
C SER A 16 -7.95 11.15 0.48
N GLY A 17 -6.75 11.49 -0.02
CA GLY A 17 -5.98 12.58 0.54
C GLY A 17 -5.37 12.33 1.90
N SER A 18 -5.37 11.09 2.36
CA SER A 18 -4.85 10.77 3.69
C SER A 18 -3.33 10.69 3.68
N ASN A 19 -2.74 11.02 4.82
CA ASN A 19 -1.31 10.88 5.01
C ASN A 19 -1.03 9.74 5.97
N LEU A 20 -0.54 8.64 5.41
CA LEU A 20 -0.17 7.45 6.17
C LEU A 20 1.34 7.20 6.06
N SER A 21 2.12 8.26 5.90
CA SER A 21 3.57 8.14 5.71
C SER A 21 4.28 7.94 7.04
N HIS A 22 5.49 7.37 6.96
CA HIS A 22 6.39 7.22 8.10
C HIS A 22 5.80 6.39 9.24
N GLN A 23 5.00 5.39 8.90
CA GLN A 23 4.39 4.56 9.93
C GLN A 23 5.01 3.17 9.94
N TYR A 24 4.76 2.44 10.99
CA TYR A 24 5.17 1.06 11.12
C TYR A 24 3.99 0.27 11.68
N ALA A 25 3.61 -0.81 10.99
CA ALA A 25 2.54 -1.66 11.48
C ALA A 25 2.80 -3.09 11.04
N GLU A 26 2.31 -4.05 11.84
CA GLU A 26 2.47 -5.47 11.59
C GLU A 26 1.13 -6.14 11.40
N ASP A 27 1.08 -7.10 10.49
CA ASP A 27 -0.09 -7.95 10.29
C ASP A 27 -1.36 -7.16 9.97
N VAL A 28 -1.20 -6.08 9.21
CA VAL A 28 -2.32 -5.27 8.76
C VAL A 28 -2.94 -5.94 7.54
N VAL A 29 -4.26 -5.91 7.45
CA VAL A 29 -4.99 -6.47 6.33
C VAL A 29 -5.76 -5.37 5.62
N PHE A 30 -5.56 -5.24 4.30
CA PHE A 30 -6.35 -4.37 3.44
C PHE A 30 -7.12 -5.26 2.48
N GLU A 31 -8.44 -5.14 2.47
CA GLU A 31 -9.29 -5.91 1.57
C GLU A 31 -10.27 -4.98 0.86
N ARG A 32 -10.32 -5.07 -0.47
CA ARG A 32 -11.29 -4.30 -1.26
C ARG A 32 -11.23 -2.82 -0.93
N MET A 33 -10.03 -2.26 -1.06
CA MET A 33 -9.80 -0.86 -0.73
C MET A 33 -9.42 -0.07 -1.96
N ILE A 34 -9.81 1.18 -1.96
CA ILE A 34 -9.37 2.14 -2.98
C ILE A 34 -8.72 3.30 -2.24
N LEU A 35 -7.46 3.57 -2.59
CA LEU A 35 -6.71 4.68 -2.00
C LEU A 35 -6.37 5.66 -3.12
N ARG A 36 -6.82 6.90 -2.98
CA ARG A 36 -6.54 7.96 -3.95
C ARG A 36 -5.80 9.10 -3.30
N ASN A 37 -4.69 9.50 -3.91
CA ASN A 37 -3.89 10.61 -3.39
C ASN A 37 -3.52 10.41 -1.93
N VAL A 38 -3.19 9.17 -1.58
CA VAL A 38 -2.78 8.81 -0.22
C VAL A 38 -1.28 8.64 -0.22
N SER A 39 -0.63 9.14 0.82
CA SER A 39 0.80 8.94 0.98
C SER A 39 1.07 7.79 1.96
N LEU A 40 1.84 6.83 1.50
CA LEU A 40 2.37 5.75 2.34
C LEU A 40 3.89 5.76 2.26
N SER A 41 4.48 6.92 1.95
CA SER A 41 5.92 7.01 1.78
C SER A 41 6.63 6.66 3.08
N ARG A 42 7.68 5.85 2.96
CA ARG A 42 8.52 5.42 4.09
C ARG A 42 7.75 4.67 5.18
N THR A 43 6.59 4.15 4.84
CA THR A 43 5.84 3.32 5.77
C THR A 43 6.34 1.89 5.66
N GLN A 44 6.46 1.23 6.80
CA GLN A 44 6.91 -0.16 6.87
C GLN A 44 5.73 -1.02 7.31
N LEU A 45 5.37 -1.97 6.46
CA LEU A 45 4.27 -2.89 6.76
C LEU A 45 4.83 -4.31 6.74
N LEU A 46 4.97 -4.91 7.92
CA LEU A 46 5.52 -6.24 8.05
C LEU A 46 4.39 -7.26 8.03
N ARG A 47 4.50 -8.25 7.15
CA ARG A 47 3.52 -9.32 7.01
C ARG A 47 2.11 -8.80 6.71
N ALA A 48 2.03 -7.75 5.91
CA ALA A 48 0.74 -7.21 5.51
C ALA A 48 0.07 -8.15 4.50
N HIS A 49 -1.24 -8.16 4.52
CA HIS A 49 -2.04 -8.89 3.55
C HIS A 49 -2.90 -7.89 2.80
N LEU A 50 -2.61 -7.71 1.51
CA LEU A 50 -3.35 -6.77 0.67
C LEU A 50 -4.05 -7.56 -0.42
N GLU A 51 -5.38 -7.45 -0.48
CA GLU A 51 -6.18 -8.18 -1.43
C GLU A 51 -7.22 -7.24 -2.05
N ASP A 52 -7.26 -7.20 -3.39
CA ASP A 52 -8.20 -6.34 -4.11
C ASP A 52 -8.03 -4.88 -3.70
N VAL A 53 -6.80 -4.38 -3.78
CA VAL A 53 -6.50 -3.01 -3.38
C VAL A 53 -6.05 -2.23 -4.60
N ARG A 54 -6.61 -1.04 -4.75
CA ARG A 54 -6.24 -0.13 -5.82
C ARG A 54 -5.60 1.11 -5.24
N PHE A 55 -4.38 1.41 -5.70
CA PHE A 55 -3.67 2.64 -5.35
C PHE A 55 -3.71 3.55 -6.57
N ASP A 56 -4.35 4.68 -6.46
CA ASP A 56 -4.51 5.62 -7.54
C ASP A 56 -3.85 6.93 -7.16
N SER A 57 -2.79 7.31 -7.88
CA SER A 57 -2.05 8.55 -7.65
C SER A 57 -1.51 8.64 -6.23
N CYS A 58 -1.04 7.53 -5.70
CA CYS A 58 -0.52 7.47 -4.33
C CYS A 58 0.99 7.64 -4.33
N ASP A 59 1.50 8.13 -3.21
CA ASP A 59 2.94 8.21 -3.00
C ASP A 59 3.37 6.98 -2.21
N LEU A 60 4.02 6.05 -2.91
CA LEU A 60 4.49 4.81 -2.31
C LEU A 60 6.02 4.78 -2.27
N ALA A 61 6.66 5.95 -2.31
CA ALA A 61 8.11 6.03 -2.32
C ALA A 61 8.67 5.45 -1.03
N ALA A 62 9.65 4.60 -1.15
CA ALA A 62 10.35 3.97 -0.03
C ALA A 62 9.41 3.19 0.91
N ILE A 63 8.25 2.77 0.42
CA ILE A 63 7.40 1.88 1.20
C ILE A 63 8.10 0.52 1.31
N GLU A 64 7.97 -0.12 2.46
CA GLU A 64 8.54 -1.43 2.68
C GLU A 64 7.42 -2.42 3.00
N LEU A 65 7.33 -3.46 2.18
CA LEU A 65 6.30 -4.49 2.33
C LEU A 65 6.98 -5.83 2.52
N GLU A 66 7.60 -6.01 3.66
CA GLU A 66 8.36 -7.21 3.96
C GLU A 66 7.40 -8.36 4.30
N ARG A 67 7.60 -9.48 3.60
CA ARG A 67 6.78 -10.68 3.78
C ARG A 67 5.29 -10.43 3.54
N ALA A 68 4.99 -9.46 2.69
CA ALA A 68 3.61 -9.15 2.38
C ALA A 68 3.01 -10.18 1.42
N HIS A 69 1.72 -10.38 1.56
CA HIS A 69 0.94 -11.14 0.61
C HIS A 69 0.15 -10.14 -0.22
N LEU A 70 0.43 -10.07 -1.52
CA LEU A 70 -0.20 -9.10 -2.42
C LEU A 70 -0.99 -9.86 -3.48
N ASP A 71 -2.30 -9.65 -3.53
CA ASP A 71 -3.16 -10.35 -4.46
C ASP A 71 -4.14 -9.37 -5.08
N ARG A 72 -4.14 -9.30 -6.41
CA ARG A 72 -5.01 -8.42 -7.18
C ARG A 72 -4.84 -6.96 -6.77
N ILE A 73 -3.60 -6.49 -6.93
CA ILE A 73 -3.23 -5.12 -6.58
C ILE A 73 -3.10 -4.32 -7.87
N GLU A 74 -3.72 -3.14 -7.90
CA GLU A 74 -3.54 -2.18 -8.98
C GLU A 74 -2.83 -0.95 -8.47
N MET A 75 -1.85 -0.47 -9.23
CA MET A 75 -1.14 0.75 -8.90
C MET A 75 -1.16 1.64 -10.12
N ILE A 76 -1.90 2.73 -10.08
CA ILE A 76 -2.10 3.61 -11.22
C ILE A 76 -1.56 4.99 -10.88
N GLY A 77 -0.57 5.45 -11.66
CA GLY A 77 -0.01 6.78 -11.45
C GLY A 77 0.71 6.97 -10.13
N CYS A 78 1.23 5.89 -9.56
CA CYS A 78 1.84 5.96 -8.23
C CYS A 78 3.33 6.24 -8.33
N ARG A 79 3.86 6.90 -7.32
CA ARG A 79 5.29 7.16 -7.18
C ARG A 79 5.89 6.04 -6.37
N MET A 80 6.95 5.40 -6.88
CA MET A 80 7.46 4.17 -6.25
C MET A 80 8.98 4.13 -6.12
N ILE A 81 9.65 5.26 -6.11
CA ILE A 81 11.10 5.29 -5.98
C ILE A 81 11.50 4.67 -4.64
N GLY A 82 12.44 3.74 -4.68
CA GLY A 82 12.99 3.16 -3.46
C GLY A 82 12.06 2.20 -2.75
N SER A 83 10.96 1.78 -3.39
CA SER A 83 10.05 0.83 -2.76
C SER A 83 10.67 -0.55 -2.67
N LEU A 84 10.41 -1.24 -1.57
CA LEU A 84 10.89 -2.59 -1.34
C LEU A 84 9.71 -3.52 -1.13
N PHE A 85 9.59 -4.50 -2.03
CA PHE A 85 8.51 -5.47 -1.98
C PHE A 85 9.09 -6.85 -1.72
N GLY A 86 9.28 -7.19 -0.44
CA GLY A 86 9.65 -8.53 -0.05
C GLY A 86 8.38 -9.32 0.21
N TYR A 87 7.86 -9.99 -0.80
CA TYR A 87 6.55 -10.61 -0.70
C TYR A 87 6.63 -12.11 -0.96
N ARG A 88 5.59 -12.81 -0.57
CA ARG A 88 5.51 -14.26 -0.72
C ARG A 88 4.66 -14.66 -1.91
N LYS A 89 3.66 -13.88 -2.26
CA LYS A 89 2.80 -14.17 -3.40
C LYS A 89 2.28 -12.85 -3.94
N VAL A 90 2.35 -12.67 -5.26
CA VAL A 90 1.97 -11.41 -5.87
C VAL A 90 1.13 -11.64 -7.10
N CYS A 91 0.09 -10.81 -7.24
CA CYS A 91 -0.68 -10.70 -8.46
C CYS A 91 -0.98 -9.21 -8.61
N ILE A 92 -0.17 -8.53 -9.42
CA ILE A 92 -0.21 -7.08 -9.50
C ILE A 92 -0.42 -6.63 -10.94
N ALA A 93 -1.33 -5.68 -11.13
CA ALA A 93 -1.45 -4.94 -12.38
C ALA A 93 -0.98 -3.52 -12.12
N VAL A 94 -0.01 -3.05 -12.89
CA VAL A 94 0.63 -1.76 -12.63
C VAL A 94 0.55 -0.88 -13.86
N ASP A 95 0.15 0.38 -13.64
CA ASP A 95 0.18 1.40 -14.67
C ASP A 95 0.82 2.64 -14.03
N LEU A 96 2.13 2.75 -14.17
CA LEU A 96 2.91 3.78 -13.51
C LEU A 96 3.33 4.88 -14.45
N PRO A 97 3.48 6.12 -13.94
CA PRO A 97 4.15 7.15 -14.74
C PRO A 97 5.60 6.75 -14.95
N VAL A 98 6.18 7.25 -16.03
CA VAL A 98 7.51 6.83 -16.40
C VAL A 98 8.58 7.40 -15.49
N SER A 99 8.34 8.51 -14.90
CA SER A 99 9.36 9.24 -14.17
C SER A 99 9.71 8.61 -12.85
N ASP A 100 10.87 8.91 -12.43
CA ASP A 100 11.39 8.50 -11.13
C ASP A 100 11.68 7.04 -11.10
#